data_109b4fb342081bf0ee9691e527cd3a1b
#
_entry.id   109b4fb342081bf0ee9691e527cd3a1b
#
_cell.length_a   1.000
_cell.length_b   1.000
_cell.length_c   1.000
_cell.angle_alpha   90.00
_cell.angle_beta   90.00
_cell.angle_gamma   90.00
#
_symmetry.space_group_name_H-M   'P 1'
#
loop_
_entity.id
_entity.type
_entity.pdbx_description
1 polymer ?
#
loop_
_entity_poly.entity_id
_entity_poly.type
_entity_poly.pdbx_seq_one_letter_code
_entity_poly.pdbx_strand_id
1 'polypeptide(L)'
;MGNFSQKVDKFIDIFLNQNGYVKVVQGLHNTLLIAICGLIATVRVIPKYKTLPRVLNHICSFYVALFRGTPMVVQLLIFYYVLLPIFGVKITGVQVSMVVFGLNSGAYISEIMRSGIQSVDPGQMEAGRAVGLSFGTSMMKIVIPQ
;
A
#
# COMPACT_ATOMS: atom_id res chain seq x y z
N MET A 1 -10.55 -35.90 13.26
CA MET A 1 -9.44 -35.71 12.31
C MET A 1 -9.90 -35.38 10.88
N GLY A 2 -11.08 -35.81 10.41
CA GLY A 2 -11.54 -35.53 9.04
C GLY A 2 -11.77 -34.04 8.66
N ASN A 3 -12.01 -33.19 9.63
CA ASN A 3 -12.39 -31.80 9.37
C ASN A 3 -11.19 -30.87 8.98
N PHE A 4 -9.98 -31.23 9.36
CA PHE A 4 -8.79 -30.44 9.03
C PHE A 4 -8.28 -30.76 7.62
N SER A 5 -8.20 -32.06 7.27
CA SER A 5 -7.82 -32.50 5.93
C SER A 5 -8.74 -31.91 4.85
N GLN A 6 -10.05 -31.99 5.05
CA GLN A 6 -11.03 -31.39 4.13
C GLN A 6 -10.87 -29.87 3.98
N LYS A 7 -10.47 -29.16 5.04
CA LYS A 7 -10.20 -27.71 4.96
C LYS A 7 -8.92 -27.41 4.17
N VAL A 8 -7.89 -28.26 4.34
CA VAL A 8 -6.63 -28.13 3.60
C VAL A 8 -6.86 -28.43 2.11
N ASP A 9 -7.58 -29.49 1.78
CA ASP A 9 -7.91 -29.85 0.41
C ASP A 9 -8.73 -28.75 -0.28
N LYS A 10 -9.69 -28.18 0.43
CA LYS A 10 -10.49 -27.06 -0.06
C LYS A 10 -9.67 -25.77 -0.25
N PHE A 11 -8.69 -25.54 0.62
CA PHE A 11 -7.75 -24.42 0.47
C PHE A 11 -6.86 -24.60 -0.76
N ILE A 12 -6.32 -25.80 -0.95
CA ILE A 12 -5.47 -26.15 -2.10
C ILE A 12 -6.28 -26.03 -3.40
N ASP A 13 -7.50 -26.50 -3.41
CA ASP A 13 -8.39 -26.40 -4.58
C ASP A 13 -8.68 -24.94 -4.95
N ILE A 14 -9.00 -24.09 -3.98
CA ILE A 14 -9.24 -22.66 -4.20
C ILE A 14 -7.95 -21.98 -4.70
N PHE A 15 -6.82 -22.34 -4.14
CA PHE A 15 -5.54 -21.70 -4.46
C PHE A 15 -5.01 -22.08 -5.84
N LEU A 16 -5.09 -23.37 -6.21
CA LEU A 16 -4.54 -23.89 -7.45
C LEU A 16 -5.58 -23.89 -8.59
N ASN A 17 -6.76 -24.47 -8.36
CA ASN A 17 -7.73 -24.72 -9.42
C ASN A 17 -8.63 -23.51 -9.73
N GLN A 18 -8.88 -22.64 -8.76
CA GLN A 18 -9.67 -21.41 -8.95
C GLN A 18 -8.80 -20.15 -9.20
N ASN A 19 -7.54 -20.33 -9.62
CA ASN A 19 -6.59 -19.26 -9.88
C ASN A 19 -6.42 -18.30 -8.66
N GLY A 20 -6.50 -18.82 -7.44
CA GLY A 20 -6.32 -18.04 -6.23
C GLY A 20 -4.95 -17.34 -6.17
N TYR A 21 -3.90 -18.01 -6.68
CA TYR A 21 -2.55 -17.44 -6.78
C TYR A 21 -2.51 -16.20 -7.70
N VAL A 22 -3.29 -16.16 -8.78
CA VAL A 22 -3.37 -14.98 -9.66
C VAL A 22 -3.94 -13.78 -8.91
N LYS A 23 -4.95 -14.01 -8.06
CA LYS A 23 -5.56 -12.96 -7.24
C LYS A 23 -4.62 -12.46 -6.14
N VAL A 24 -3.81 -13.36 -5.57
CA VAL A 24 -2.75 -12.99 -4.63
C VAL A 24 -1.69 -12.12 -5.32
N VAL A 25 -1.24 -12.50 -6.51
CA VAL A 25 -0.27 -11.72 -7.30
C VAL A 25 -0.86 -10.37 -7.70
N GLN A 26 -2.12 -10.30 -8.11
CA GLN A 26 -2.80 -9.04 -8.40
C GLN A 26 -2.92 -8.16 -7.13
N GLY A 27 -3.23 -8.74 -6.00
CA GLY A 27 -3.24 -8.04 -4.71
C GLY A 27 -1.87 -7.46 -4.36
N LEU A 28 -0.81 -8.26 -4.51
CA LEU A 28 0.58 -7.81 -4.33
C LEU A 28 0.96 -6.68 -5.29
N HIS A 29 0.60 -6.81 -6.57
CA HIS A 29 0.85 -5.77 -7.57
C HIS A 29 0.14 -4.46 -7.20
N ASN A 30 -1.13 -4.52 -6.84
CA ASN A 30 -1.89 -3.35 -6.41
C ASN A 30 -1.30 -2.72 -5.14
N THR A 31 -0.89 -3.54 -4.17
CA THR A 31 -0.23 -3.08 -2.95
C THR A 31 1.08 -2.37 -3.27
N LEU A 32 1.88 -2.92 -4.18
CA LEU A 32 3.13 -2.32 -4.64
C LEU A 32 2.88 -0.97 -5.33
N LEU A 33 1.91 -0.90 -6.22
CA LEU A 33 1.54 0.36 -6.90
C LEU A 33 1.10 1.43 -5.90
N ILE A 34 0.26 1.07 -4.93
CA ILE A 34 -0.21 1.99 -3.89
C ILE A 34 0.95 2.44 -2.99
N ALA A 35 1.85 1.52 -2.62
CA ALA A 35 3.04 1.85 -1.84
C ALA A 35 3.97 2.81 -2.61
N ILE A 36 4.17 2.57 -3.91
CA ILE A 36 4.96 3.46 -4.78
C ILE A 36 4.28 4.84 -4.90
N CYS A 37 2.97 4.90 -5.08
CA CYS A 37 2.23 6.17 -5.09
C CYS A 37 2.37 6.90 -3.75
N GLY A 38 2.28 6.19 -2.63
CA GLY A 38 2.52 6.74 -1.29
C GLY A 38 3.95 7.28 -1.14
N LEU A 39 4.95 6.53 -1.63
CA LEU A 39 6.35 6.97 -1.65
C LEU A 39 6.54 8.22 -2.51
N ILE A 40 5.98 8.24 -3.72
CA ILE A 40 6.02 9.43 -4.61
C ILE A 40 5.37 10.63 -3.93
N ALA A 41 4.27 10.47 -3.22
CA ALA A 41 3.64 11.53 -2.43
C ALA A 41 4.57 12.02 -1.30
N THR A 42 5.40 11.15 -0.73
CA THR A 42 6.33 11.46 0.35
C THR A 42 7.59 12.20 -0.13
N VAL A 43 8.12 11.84 -1.29
CA VAL A 43 9.30 12.49 -1.89
C VAL A 43 9.03 13.97 -2.22
N ARG A 44 7.81 14.43 -2.06
CA ARG A 44 7.33 15.80 -2.33
C ARG A 44 7.54 16.83 -1.23
N VAL A 45 8.38 16.63 -0.32
CA VAL A 45 8.91 17.74 0.51
C VAL A 45 9.74 18.73 -0.34
N ILE A 46 9.79 18.54 -1.68
CA ILE A 46 10.50 19.43 -2.59
C ILE A 46 9.59 20.58 -3.02
N PRO A 47 9.97 21.85 -2.73
CA PRO A 47 9.13 23.03 -2.98
C PRO A 47 8.84 23.34 -4.47
N LYS A 48 9.41 22.61 -5.41
CA LYS A 48 9.45 22.96 -6.84
C LYS A 48 8.22 22.55 -7.67
N TYR A 49 7.28 21.75 -7.13
CA TYR A 49 6.11 21.27 -7.88
C TYR A 49 4.80 21.61 -7.13
N LYS A 50 4.14 22.72 -7.50
CA LYS A 50 3.18 23.38 -6.59
C LYS A 50 1.69 23.06 -6.77
N THR A 51 1.20 22.35 -7.80
CA THR A 51 -0.26 22.20 -7.97
C THR A 51 -0.74 20.75 -8.10
N LEU A 52 -0.35 20.05 -9.14
CA LEU A 52 -0.72 18.63 -9.34
C LEU A 52 -0.24 17.73 -8.17
N PRO A 53 0.99 17.96 -7.67
CA PRO A 53 1.46 17.27 -6.48
C PRO A 53 0.63 17.52 -5.23
N ARG A 54 0.07 18.69 -5.04
CA ARG A 54 -0.73 19.01 -3.86
C ARG A 54 -2.03 18.19 -3.83
N VAL A 55 -2.73 18.09 -4.94
CA VAL A 55 -3.98 17.31 -5.05
C VAL A 55 -3.69 15.81 -4.79
N LEU A 56 -2.67 15.27 -5.43
CA LEU A 56 -2.28 13.87 -5.20
C LEU A 56 -1.86 13.61 -3.75
N ASN A 57 -1.17 14.54 -3.12
CA ASN A 57 -0.81 14.43 -1.71
C ASN A 57 -2.06 14.39 -0.81
N HIS A 58 -3.06 15.22 -1.08
CA HIS A 58 -4.32 15.19 -0.33
C HIS A 58 -5.07 13.87 -0.52
N ILE A 59 -5.13 13.35 -1.76
CA ILE A 59 -5.77 12.06 -2.05
C ILE A 59 -5.04 10.92 -1.32
N CYS A 60 -3.70 10.85 -1.41
CA CYS A 60 -2.92 9.83 -0.72
C CYS A 60 -3.02 9.96 0.81
N SER A 61 -3.01 11.17 1.35
CA SER A 61 -3.16 11.40 2.79
C SER A 61 -4.55 10.98 3.27
N PHE A 62 -5.60 11.28 2.52
CA PHE A 62 -6.96 10.85 2.82
C PHE A 62 -7.06 9.31 2.81
N TYR A 63 -6.51 8.66 1.78
CA TYR A 63 -6.46 7.20 1.69
C TYR A 63 -5.76 6.58 2.91
N VAL A 64 -4.56 7.06 3.24
CA VAL A 64 -3.79 6.55 4.39
C VAL A 64 -4.53 6.80 5.70
N ALA A 65 -5.11 7.99 5.89
CA ALA A 65 -5.89 8.33 7.08
C ALA A 65 -7.13 7.43 7.22
N LEU A 66 -7.85 7.17 6.12
CA LEU A 66 -9.02 6.30 6.10
C LEU A 66 -8.67 4.87 6.52
N PHE A 67 -7.68 4.26 5.86
CA PHE A 67 -7.34 2.85 6.09
C PHE A 67 -6.63 2.62 7.42
N ARG A 68 -5.86 3.57 7.93
CA ARG A 68 -5.20 3.46 9.24
C ARG A 68 -6.07 3.95 10.40
N GLY A 69 -7.03 4.84 10.12
CA GLY A 69 -7.91 5.40 11.13
C GLY A 69 -9.16 4.57 11.42
N THR A 70 -9.43 3.52 10.63
CA THR A 70 -10.61 2.66 10.80
C THR A 70 -10.22 1.21 11.09
N PRO A 71 -10.98 0.48 11.95
CA PRO A 71 -10.72 -0.92 12.23
C PRO A 71 -10.86 -1.78 10.96
N MET A 72 -9.92 -2.70 10.74
CA MET A 72 -9.90 -3.57 9.57
C MET A 72 -11.19 -4.39 9.38
N VAL A 73 -11.79 -4.87 10.49
CA VAL A 73 -13.03 -5.63 10.45
C VAL A 73 -14.18 -4.79 9.90
N VAL A 74 -14.24 -3.51 10.29
CA VAL A 74 -15.25 -2.56 9.79
C VAL A 74 -15.06 -2.32 8.29
N GLN A 75 -13.82 -2.18 7.82
CA GLN A 75 -13.51 -2.07 6.41
C GLN A 75 -14.00 -3.28 5.62
N LEU A 76 -13.74 -4.51 6.11
CA LEU A 76 -14.22 -5.75 5.49
C LEU A 76 -15.75 -5.77 5.38
N LEU A 77 -16.46 -5.40 6.44
CA LEU A 77 -17.93 -5.37 6.45
C LEU A 77 -18.48 -4.33 5.48
N ILE A 78 -17.92 -3.13 5.47
CA ILE A 78 -18.33 -2.05 4.54
C ILE A 78 -18.09 -2.48 3.08
N PHE A 79 -16.92 -3.03 2.77
CA PHE A 79 -16.63 -3.50 1.43
C PHE A 79 -17.59 -4.61 0.99
N TYR A 80 -17.80 -5.62 1.85
CA TYR A 80 -18.61 -6.79 1.49
C TYR A 80 -20.11 -6.50 1.42
N TYR A 81 -20.66 -5.78 2.41
CA TYR A 81 -22.10 -5.58 2.53
C TYR A 81 -22.62 -4.27 1.94
N VAL A 82 -21.76 -3.28 1.73
CA VAL A 82 -22.16 -1.95 1.25
C VAL A 82 -21.59 -1.66 -0.12
N LEU A 83 -20.28 -1.59 -0.25
CA LEU A 83 -19.66 -1.12 -1.50
C LEU A 83 -19.88 -2.08 -2.66
N LEU A 84 -19.63 -3.37 -2.49
CA LEU A 84 -19.76 -4.34 -3.57
C LEU A 84 -21.19 -4.49 -4.09
N PRO A 85 -22.23 -4.57 -3.24
CA PRO A 85 -23.62 -4.56 -3.70
C PRO A 85 -24.01 -3.30 -4.45
N ILE A 86 -23.54 -2.11 -4.04
CA ILE A 86 -23.80 -0.85 -4.74
C ILE A 86 -23.25 -0.88 -6.17
N PHE A 87 -22.05 -1.47 -6.36
CA PHE A 87 -21.45 -1.60 -7.68
C PHE A 87 -21.92 -2.83 -8.46
N GLY A 88 -22.86 -3.62 -7.91
CA GLY A 88 -23.35 -4.86 -8.54
C GLY A 88 -22.30 -5.98 -8.66
N VAL A 89 -21.19 -5.88 -7.94
CA VAL A 89 -20.08 -6.83 -7.99
C VAL A 89 -20.33 -7.99 -7.04
N LYS A 90 -20.42 -9.19 -7.58
CA LYS A 90 -20.57 -10.45 -6.82
C LYS A 90 -19.22 -11.15 -6.71
N ILE A 91 -18.56 -11.04 -5.58
CA ILE A 91 -17.31 -11.74 -5.28
C ILE A 91 -17.40 -12.42 -3.90
N THR A 92 -16.57 -13.43 -3.70
CA THR A 92 -16.55 -14.19 -2.44
C THR A 92 -15.91 -13.38 -1.31
N GLY A 93 -16.24 -13.69 -0.06
CA GLY A 93 -15.63 -13.05 1.10
C GLY A 93 -14.10 -13.14 1.13
N VAL A 94 -13.52 -14.24 0.61
CA VAL A 94 -12.07 -14.39 0.48
C VAL A 94 -11.47 -13.36 -0.50
N GLN A 95 -12.15 -13.12 -1.62
CA GLN A 95 -11.69 -12.13 -2.59
C GLN A 95 -11.78 -10.71 -2.05
N VAL A 96 -12.84 -10.39 -1.30
CA VAL A 96 -12.96 -9.11 -0.59
C VAL A 96 -11.84 -8.93 0.41
N SER A 97 -11.54 -9.97 1.18
CA SER A 97 -10.45 -9.93 2.16
C SER A 97 -9.11 -9.64 1.49
N MET A 98 -8.81 -10.27 0.34
CA MET A 98 -7.57 -10.01 -0.41
C MET A 98 -7.46 -8.54 -0.85
N VAL A 99 -8.56 -7.95 -1.33
CA VAL A 99 -8.59 -6.54 -1.74
C VAL A 99 -8.39 -5.62 -0.54
N VAL A 100 -9.17 -5.82 0.53
CA VAL A 100 -9.12 -4.96 1.71
C VAL A 100 -7.78 -5.07 2.42
N PHE A 101 -7.22 -6.28 2.58
CA PHE A 101 -5.88 -6.45 3.16
C PHE A 101 -4.79 -5.83 2.29
N GLY A 102 -4.90 -5.94 0.97
CA GLY A 102 -3.98 -5.29 0.04
C GLY A 102 -3.98 -3.77 0.20
N LEU A 103 -5.16 -3.15 0.21
CA LEU A 103 -5.32 -1.72 0.43
C LEU A 103 -4.80 -1.28 1.79
N ASN A 104 -5.15 -2.01 2.84
CA ASN A 104 -4.68 -1.73 4.19
C ASN A 104 -3.16 -1.82 4.30
N SER A 105 -2.55 -2.91 3.79
CA SER A 105 -1.09 -3.08 3.77
C SER A 105 -0.39 -1.95 3.01
N GLY A 106 -0.93 -1.53 1.86
CA GLY A 106 -0.41 -0.40 1.09
C GLY A 106 -0.38 0.90 1.91
N ALA A 107 -1.45 1.19 2.65
CA ALA A 107 -1.52 2.36 3.51
C ALA A 107 -0.47 2.32 4.65
N TYR A 108 -0.30 1.17 5.30
CA TYR A 108 0.71 1.01 6.35
C TYR A 108 2.14 1.11 5.81
N ILE A 109 2.44 0.40 4.71
CA ILE A 109 3.77 0.42 4.09
C ILE A 109 4.14 1.84 3.65
N SER A 110 3.21 2.56 3.00
CA SER A 110 3.48 3.93 2.57
C SER A 110 3.82 4.86 3.73
N GLU A 111 3.17 4.71 4.87
CA GLU A 111 3.45 5.53 6.05
C GLU A 111 4.74 5.11 6.75
N ILE A 112 5.05 3.82 6.82
CA ILE A 112 6.34 3.33 7.35
C ILE A 112 7.50 3.89 6.52
N MET A 113 7.39 3.82 5.19
CA MET A 113 8.41 4.38 4.30
C MET A 113 8.54 5.90 4.47
N ARG A 114 7.41 6.60 4.58
CA ARG A 114 7.41 8.04 4.82
C ARG A 114 8.12 8.40 6.13
N SER A 115 7.77 7.73 7.21
CA SER A 115 8.36 7.99 8.52
C SER A 115 9.85 7.61 8.55
N GLY A 116 10.22 6.50 7.91
CA GLY A 116 11.62 6.10 7.77
C GLY A 116 12.46 7.15 7.05
N ILE A 117 12.01 7.66 5.90
CA ILE A 117 12.73 8.71 5.18
C ILE A 117 12.81 10.00 5.98
N GLN A 118 11.76 10.36 6.72
CA GLN A 118 11.73 11.58 7.52
C GLN A 118 12.56 11.47 8.81
N SER A 119 12.89 10.28 9.27
CA SER A 119 13.75 10.07 10.45
C SER A 119 15.23 10.27 10.15
N VAL A 120 15.63 10.24 8.88
CA VAL A 120 17.03 10.51 8.49
C VAL A 120 17.36 11.99 8.67
N ASP A 121 18.51 12.28 9.30
CA ASP A 121 18.97 13.65 9.50
C ASP A 121 19.05 14.43 8.17
N PRO A 122 18.39 15.59 8.03
CA PRO A 122 18.47 16.42 6.84
C PRO A 122 19.89 16.77 6.41
N GLY A 123 20.83 16.85 7.34
CA GLY A 123 22.25 17.06 7.09
C GLY A 123 22.87 16.01 6.16
N GLN A 124 22.38 14.78 6.16
CA GLN A 124 22.83 13.73 5.24
C GLN A 124 22.52 14.08 3.80
N MET A 125 21.33 14.61 3.54
CA MET A 125 20.97 15.10 2.20
C MET A 125 21.78 16.31 1.80
N GLU A 126 21.99 17.26 2.72
CA GLU A 126 22.77 18.47 2.50
C GLU A 126 24.24 18.14 2.21
N ALA A 127 24.85 17.25 3.00
CA ALA A 127 26.20 16.78 2.79
C ALA A 127 26.38 16.12 1.42
N GLY A 128 25.46 15.23 1.02
CA GLY A 128 25.48 14.63 -0.32
C GLY A 128 25.42 15.65 -1.44
N ARG A 129 24.64 16.69 -1.28
CA ARG A 129 24.52 17.78 -2.26
C ARG A 129 25.76 18.69 -2.25
N ALA A 130 26.38 18.92 -1.11
CA ALA A 130 27.59 19.72 -0.99
C ALA A 130 28.78 19.12 -1.76
N VAL A 131 28.85 17.77 -1.83
CA VAL A 131 29.87 17.07 -2.64
C VAL A 131 29.45 16.90 -4.11
N GLY A 132 28.39 17.59 -4.57
CA GLY A 132 27.98 17.63 -5.98
C GLY A 132 27.04 16.51 -6.42
N LEU A 133 26.52 15.67 -5.52
CA LEU A 133 25.53 14.65 -5.89
C LEU A 133 24.19 15.30 -6.26
N SER A 134 23.49 14.74 -7.25
CA SER A 134 22.12 15.13 -7.55
C SER A 134 21.18 14.74 -6.39
N PHE A 135 20.02 15.43 -6.28
CA PHE A 135 19.02 15.10 -5.28
C PHE A 135 18.61 13.59 -5.32
N GLY A 136 18.34 13.08 -6.54
CA GLY A 136 17.97 11.67 -6.71
C GLY A 136 19.08 10.71 -6.27
N THR A 137 20.34 11.02 -6.60
CA THR A 137 21.47 10.18 -6.21
C THR A 137 21.69 10.20 -4.69
N SER A 138 21.58 11.37 -4.05
CA SER A 138 21.68 11.49 -2.59
C SER A 138 20.53 10.76 -1.89
N MET A 139 19.29 10.88 -2.41
CA MET A 139 18.16 10.14 -1.91
C MET A 139 18.35 8.63 -1.97
N MET A 140 18.74 8.10 -3.15
CA MET A 140 18.83 6.66 -3.37
C MET A 140 20.06 6.02 -2.71
N LYS A 141 21.18 6.73 -2.61
CA LYS A 141 22.45 6.16 -2.12
C LYS A 141 22.76 6.50 -0.66
N ILE A 142 22.17 7.57 -0.12
CA ILE A 142 22.45 8.03 1.24
C ILE A 142 21.23 7.90 2.12
N VAL A 143 20.09 8.49 1.75
CA VAL A 143 18.91 8.60 2.62
C VAL A 143 18.13 7.28 2.71
N ILE A 144 17.77 6.68 1.58
CA ILE A 144 16.97 5.44 1.57
C ILE A 144 17.65 4.23 2.23
N PRO A 145 18.98 4.03 2.12
CA PRO A 145 19.63 2.89 2.75
C PRO A 145 19.78 2.98 4.28
N GLN A 146 19.54 4.15 4.89
CA GLN A 146 19.57 4.36 6.34
C GLN A 146 18.22 4.05 6.98
#